data_93034eceb84437525267ad1f47a7caf1
#
_entry.id   93034eceb84437525267ad1f47a7caf1
#
_cell.length_a   1.000
_cell.length_b   1.000
_cell.length_c   1.000
_cell.angle_alpha   90.00
_cell.angle_beta   90.00
_cell.angle_gamma   90.00
#
_symmetry.space_group_name_H-M   'P 1'
#
loop_
_entity.id
_entity.type
_entity.pdbx_description
1 polymer ?
#
loop_
_entity_poly.entity_id
_entity_poly.type
_entity_poly.pdbx_seq_one_letter_code
_entity_poly.pdbx_strand_id
1 'polypeptide(L)'
;LEKALYKGLIAAGMRVPTHGSILFTVADKHKAEATILAKRFHEIGFRIWATEGTAKHFEQNGIPTKIGYKIDNQGENLIDLIQKGKVQYVVNTTTKGKQAERDGFQIRRMSVENGVPCLTSMDTVEAILKVIESMTFKMETM
;
A
#
# COMPACT_ATOMS: atom_id res chain seq x y z
N LEU A 1 -13.97 -7.10 16.45
CA LEU A 1 -13.53 -5.77 16.14
C LEU A 1 -13.20 -5.60 14.66
N GLU A 2 -12.39 -6.52 14.11
CA GLU A 2 -12.05 -6.52 12.69
C GLU A 2 -13.26 -6.71 11.79
N LYS A 3 -14.22 -7.53 12.20
CA LYS A 3 -15.44 -7.73 11.44
C LYS A 3 -16.28 -6.46 11.35
N ALA A 4 -16.34 -5.68 12.42
CA ALA A 4 -17.08 -4.42 12.44
C ALA A 4 -16.42 -3.41 11.52
N LEU A 5 -15.08 -3.34 11.51
CA LEU A 5 -14.34 -2.47 10.61
C LEU A 5 -14.56 -2.87 9.14
N TYR A 6 -14.52 -4.16 8.84
CA TYR A 6 -14.76 -4.67 7.49
C TYR A 6 -16.14 -4.26 6.98
N LYS A 7 -17.17 -4.46 7.79
CA LYS A 7 -18.54 -4.06 7.42
C LYS A 7 -18.64 -2.55 7.19
N GLY A 8 -17.97 -1.76 8.02
CA GLY A 8 -17.95 -0.32 7.88
C GLY A 8 -17.29 0.13 6.57
N LEU A 9 -16.20 -0.51 6.18
CA LEU A 9 -15.50 -0.22 4.93
C LEU A 9 -16.37 -0.55 3.72
N ILE A 10 -17.05 -1.68 3.73
CA ILE A 10 -17.95 -2.07 2.65
C ILE A 10 -19.15 -1.12 2.58
N ALA A 11 -19.74 -0.77 3.71
CA ALA A 11 -20.87 0.16 3.76
C ALA A 11 -20.49 1.54 3.22
N ALA A 12 -19.22 1.93 3.36
CA ALA A 12 -18.70 3.18 2.81
C ALA A 12 -18.34 3.08 1.32
N GLY A 13 -18.60 1.93 0.68
CA GLY A 13 -18.28 1.70 -0.73
C GLY A 13 -16.84 1.37 -0.99
N MET A 14 -16.08 1.07 0.04
CA MET A 14 -14.66 0.76 -0.07
C MET A 14 -14.45 -0.72 -0.33
N ARG A 15 -13.61 -1.03 -1.32
CA ARG A 15 -13.21 -2.42 -1.57
C ARG A 15 -12.14 -2.83 -0.57
N VAL A 16 -12.16 -4.11 -0.17
CA VAL A 16 -11.14 -4.68 0.70
C VAL A 16 -10.54 -5.90 0.01
N PRO A 17 -9.66 -5.70 -1.00
CA PRO A 17 -8.98 -6.83 -1.65
C PRO A 17 -8.19 -7.64 -0.63
N THR A 18 -8.23 -8.96 -0.76
CA THR A 18 -7.53 -9.88 0.15
C THR A 18 -6.27 -10.47 -0.48
N HIS A 19 -5.97 -10.10 -1.70
CA HIS A 19 -4.77 -10.55 -2.41
C HIS A 19 -4.40 -9.50 -3.46
N GLY A 20 -3.23 -9.63 -4.05
CA GLY A 20 -2.76 -8.74 -5.09
C GLY A 20 -1.46 -8.06 -4.71
N SER A 21 -1.37 -6.77 -4.98
CA SER A 21 -0.15 -5.99 -4.75
C SER A 21 -0.46 -4.72 -3.95
N ILE A 22 0.53 -4.26 -3.20
CA ILE A 22 0.43 -3.04 -2.41
C ILE A 22 1.67 -2.18 -2.70
N LEU A 23 1.45 -0.89 -2.90
CA LEU A 23 2.50 0.08 -3.19
C LEU A 23 2.76 0.95 -1.96
N PHE A 24 4.01 1.03 -1.53
CA PHE A 24 4.42 1.87 -0.41
C PHE A 24 5.20 3.07 -0.91
N THR A 25 4.67 4.27 -0.64
CA THR A 25 5.37 5.53 -0.87
C THR A 25 5.37 6.28 0.46
N VAL A 26 6.33 5.95 1.32
CA VAL A 26 6.31 6.39 2.71
C VAL A 26 7.45 7.34 3.03
N ALA A 27 7.17 8.27 3.96
CA ALA A 27 8.19 9.17 4.48
C ALA A 27 9.24 8.38 5.27
N ASP A 28 10.48 8.91 5.32
CA ASP A 28 11.58 8.25 6.01
C ASP A 28 11.25 7.89 7.46
N LYS A 29 10.54 8.77 8.14
CA LYS A 29 10.15 8.55 9.54
C LYS A 29 9.20 7.37 9.73
N HIS A 30 8.53 6.92 8.67
CA HIS A 30 7.59 5.81 8.72
C HIS A 30 8.16 4.50 8.17
N LYS A 31 9.41 4.49 7.69
CA LYS A 31 9.98 3.30 7.05
C LYS A 31 10.07 2.09 7.97
N ALA A 32 10.43 2.29 9.23
CA ALA A 32 10.53 1.18 10.17
C ALA A 32 9.17 0.50 10.39
N GLU A 33 8.14 1.31 10.62
CA GLU A 33 6.78 0.79 10.81
C GLU A 33 6.24 0.16 9.53
N ALA A 34 6.48 0.81 8.39
CA ALA A 34 6.09 0.29 7.08
C ALA A 34 6.76 -1.05 6.79
N THR A 35 8.01 -1.23 7.21
CA THR A 35 8.74 -2.49 7.03
C THR A 35 8.03 -3.64 7.73
N ILE A 36 7.59 -3.43 8.97
CA ILE A 36 6.87 -4.45 9.73
C ILE A 36 5.57 -4.82 9.01
N LEU A 37 4.82 -3.82 8.57
CA LEU A 37 3.55 -4.04 7.89
C LEU A 37 3.73 -4.68 6.51
N ALA A 38 4.74 -4.25 5.76
CA ALA A 38 5.04 -4.82 4.45
C ALA A 38 5.39 -6.30 4.56
N LYS A 39 6.15 -6.68 5.58
CA LYS A 39 6.49 -8.08 5.83
C LYS A 39 5.24 -8.92 6.07
N ARG A 40 4.30 -8.41 6.86
CA ARG A 40 3.05 -9.10 7.14
C ARG A 40 2.19 -9.23 5.88
N PHE A 41 2.12 -8.18 5.03
CA PHE A 41 1.43 -8.26 3.75
C PHE A 41 2.06 -9.32 2.85
N HIS A 42 3.39 -9.37 2.81
CA HIS A 42 4.11 -10.36 2.02
C HIS A 42 3.78 -11.79 2.49
N GLU A 43 3.72 -11.99 3.79
CA GLU A 43 3.43 -13.31 4.38
C GLU A 43 2.05 -13.84 4.02
N ILE A 44 1.08 -12.94 3.80
CA ILE A 44 -0.27 -13.35 3.40
C ILE A 44 -0.47 -13.36 1.88
N GLY A 45 0.61 -13.20 1.12
CA GLY A 45 0.58 -13.39 -0.32
C GLY A 45 0.57 -12.13 -1.17
N PHE A 46 0.68 -10.95 -0.57
CA PHE A 46 0.74 -9.71 -1.35
C PHE A 46 2.13 -9.51 -1.96
N ARG A 47 2.13 -8.98 -3.17
CA ARG A 47 3.36 -8.51 -3.81
C ARG A 47 3.61 -7.09 -3.33
N ILE A 48 4.88 -6.82 -2.99
CA ILE A 48 5.24 -5.52 -2.42
C ILE A 48 5.93 -4.68 -3.48
N TRP A 49 5.41 -3.48 -3.69
CA TRP A 49 6.01 -2.44 -4.53
C TRP A 49 6.35 -1.26 -3.64
N ALA A 50 7.42 -0.56 -3.95
CA ALA A 50 7.80 0.64 -3.19
C ALA A 50 8.65 1.55 -4.06
N THR A 51 8.76 2.82 -3.65
CA THR A 51 9.72 3.73 -4.26
C THR A 51 11.13 3.20 -4.00
N GLU A 52 12.09 3.65 -4.81
CA GLU A 52 13.45 3.12 -4.81
C GLU A 52 14.08 3.05 -3.41
N GLY A 53 14.03 4.17 -2.67
CA GLY A 53 14.60 4.21 -1.31
C GLY A 53 13.89 3.28 -0.32
N THR A 54 12.58 3.23 -0.39
CA THR A 54 11.78 2.36 0.46
C THR A 54 11.97 0.89 0.10
N ALA A 55 12.04 0.59 -1.21
CA ALA A 55 12.29 -0.77 -1.69
C ALA A 55 13.64 -1.30 -1.19
N LYS A 56 14.67 -0.46 -1.25
CA LYS A 56 15.99 -0.82 -0.74
C LYS A 56 15.94 -1.16 0.74
N HIS A 57 15.23 -0.35 1.52
CA HIS A 57 15.05 -0.57 2.96
C HIS A 57 14.34 -1.91 3.23
N PHE A 58 13.29 -2.20 2.47
CA PHE A 58 12.54 -3.44 2.61
C PHE A 58 13.40 -4.65 2.27
N GLU A 59 14.16 -4.59 1.18
CA GLU A 59 15.01 -5.70 0.78
C GLU A 59 16.12 -5.98 1.79
N GLN A 60 16.66 -4.94 2.43
CA GLN A 60 17.64 -5.09 3.51
C GLN A 60 17.04 -5.83 4.71
N ASN A 61 15.73 -5.84 4.84
CA ASN A 61 15.02 -6.54 5.91
C ASN A 61 14.39 -7.85 5.44
N GLY A 62 14.81 -8.35 4.29
CA GLY A 62 14.38 -9.66 3.80
C GLY A 62 13.01 -9.68 3.11
N ILE A 63 12.51 -8.53 2.69
CA ILE A 63 11.22 -8.44 2.01
C ILE A 63 11.46 -8.26 0.50
N PRO A 64 11.13 -9.25 -0.34
CA PRO A 64 11.23 -9.07 -1.80
C PRO A 64 10.32 -7.93 -2.24
N THR A 65 10.89 -6.93 -2.90
CA THR A 65 10.16 -5.71 -3.25
C THR A 65 10.46 -5.30 -4.68
N LYS A 66 9.43 -4.94 -5.43
CA LYS A 66 9.57 -4.38 -6.77
C LYS A 66 9.61 -2.86 -6.66
N ILE A 67 10.39 -2.25 -7.54
CA ILE A 67 10.57 -0.79 -7.52
C ILE A 67 9.52 -0.12 -8.39
N GLY A 68 8.78 0.83 -7.79
CA GLY A 68 7.95 1.77 -8.53
C GLY A 68 8.73 3.04 -8.75
N TYR A 69 8.97 3.40 -9.99
CA TYR A 69 9.82 4.53 -10.33
C TYR A 69 9.09 5.86 -10.15
N LYS A 70 9.84 6.93 -9.97
CA LYS A 70 9.30 8.27 -9.83
C LYS A 70 8.50 8.65 -11.08
N ILE A 71 7.54 9.56 -10.90
CA ILE A 71 6.60 9.97 -11.94
C ILE A 71 7.31 10.48 -13.22
N ASP A 72 8.45 11.16 -13.08
CA ASP A 72 9.21 11.71 -14.21
C ASP A 72 10.10 10.69 -14.91
N ASN A 73 10.19 9.47 -14.39
CA ASN A 73 11.08 8.46 -14.94
C ASN A 73 10.45 7.83 -16.19
N GLN A 74 11.28 7.46 -17.17
CA GLN A 74 10.81 6.86 -18.41
C GLN A 74 10.37 5.40 -18.26
N GLY A 75 10.69 4.77 -17.16
CA GLY A 75 10.23 3.40 -16.88
C GLY A 75 8.78 3.37 -16.44
N GLU A 76 8.31 2.20 -16.02
CA GLU A 76 6.98 2.07 -15.46
C GLU A 76 6.93 2.80 -14.12
N ASN A 77 6.22 3.92 -14.09
CA ASN A 77 6.21 4.79 -12.92
C ASN A 77 5.01 4.48 -12.02
N LEU A 78 4.96 5.18 -10.86
CA LEU A 78 3.92 4.98 -9.85
C LEU A 78 2.51 5.18 -10.41
N ILE A 79 2.34 6.16 -11.26
CA ILE A 79 1.03 6.46 -11.86
C ILE A 79 0.59 5.32 -12.78
N ASP A 80 1.51 4.78 -13.57
CA ASP A 80 1.22 3.64 -14.45
C ASP A 80 0.75 2.42 -13.66
N LEU A 81 1.38 2.13 -12.52
CA LEU A 81 0.98 1.02 -11.67
C LEU A 81 -0.46 1.17 -11.18
N ILE A 82 -0.85 2.38 -10.84
CA ILE A 82 -2.20 2.67 -10.35
C ILE A 82 -3.21 2.60 -11.50
N GLN A 83 -2.90 3.22 -12.63
CA GLN A 83 -3.80 3.26 -13.79
C GLN A 83 -4.06 1.88 -14.38
N LYS A 84 -3.04 1.05 -14.42
CA LYS A 84 -3.15 -0.30 -14.99
C LYS A 84 -3.71 -1.33 -14.03
N GLY A 85 -4.04 -0.91 -12.80
CA GLY A 85 -4.59 -1.82 -11.80
C GLY A 85 -3.60 -2.85 -11.29
N LYS A 86 -2.31 -2.56 -11.37
CA LYS A 86 -1.27 -3.48 -10.90
C LYS A 86 -1.13 -3.50 -9.39
N VAL A 87 -1.69 -2.52 -8.70
CA VAL A 87 -1.69 -2.47 -7.25
C VAL A 87 -3.12 -2.31 -6.74
N GLN A 88 -3.45 -2.99 -5.67
CA GLN A 88 -4.77 -2.99 -5.07
C GLN A 88 -4.88 -2.02 -3.90
N TYR A 89 -3.75 -1.66 -3.30
CA TYR A 89 -3.67 -0.66 -2.24
C TYR A 89 -2.48 0.24 -2.48
N VAL A 90 -2.62 1.50 -2.10
CA VAL A 90 -1.52 2.47 -2.12
C VAL A 90 -1.37 3.01 -0.70
N VAL A 91 -0.15 2.93 -0.16
CA VAL A 91 0.20 3.54 1.12
C VAL A 91 1.03 4.78 0.80
N ASN A 92 0.51 5.95 1.08
CA ASN A 92 1.17 7.21 0.74
C ASN A 92 1.19 8.12 1.97
N THR A 93 2.32 8.16 2.67
CA THR A 93 2.49 9.06 3.80
C THR A 93 3.30 10.28 3.35
N THR A 94 2.91 11.44 3.87
CA THR A 94 3.44 12.71 3.39
C THR A 94 4.88 12.93 3.85
N THR A 95 5.74 13.36 2.92
CA THR A 95 7.09 13.84 3.21
C THR A 95 7.09 15.36 3.01
N LYS A 96 7.87 16.07 3.81
CA LYS A 96 7.99 17.53 3.66
C LYS A 96 8.79 17.86 2.39
N GLY A 97 8.35 18.91 1.69
CA GLY A 97 9.00 19.39 0.47
C GLY A 97 8.01 19.52 -0.67
N LYS A 98 8.20 20.53 -1.50
CA LYS A 98 7.25 20.84 -2.59
C LYS A 98 7.10 19.69 -3.58
N GLN A 99 8.21 19.06 -3.98
CA GLN A 99 8.14 17.96 -4.94
C GLN A 99 7.45 16.73 -4.35
N ALA A 100 7.79 16.39 -3.12
CA ALA A 100 7.18 15.24 -2.45
C ALA A 100 5.67 15.46 -2.25
N GLU A 101 5.26 16.68 -1.93
CA GLU A 101 3.85 17.01 -1.77
C GLU A 101 3.09 16.91 -3.08
N ARG A 102 3.69 17.36 -4.19
CA ARG A 102 3.10 17.25 -5.52
C ARG A 102 2.93 15.79 -5.93
N ASP A 103 3.97 14.99 -5.74
CA ASP A 103 3.94 13.57 -6.09
C ASP A 103 2.89 12.84 -5.24
N GLY A 104 2.83 13.14 -3.94
CA GLY A 104 1.83 12.58 -3.06
C GLY A 104 0.41 12.94 -3.46
N PHE A 105 0.19 14.18 -3.88
CA PHE A 105 -1.12 14.63 -4.35
C PHE A 105 -1.53 13.87 -5.61
N GLN A 106 -0.61 13.73 -6.57
CA GLN A 106 -0.88 13.00 -7.81
C GLN A 106 -1.18 11.53 -7.55
N ILE A 107 -0.40 10.89 -6.68
CA ILE A 107 -0.61 9.50 -6.31
C ILE A 107 -2.00 9.31 -5.70
N ARG A 108 -2.38 10.18 -4.77
CA ARG A 108 -3.68 10.12 -4.12
C ARG A 108 -4.82 10.32 -5.11
N ARG A 109 -4.69 11.33 -5.98
CA ARG A 109 -5.70 11.63 -6.99
C ARG A 109 -5.89 10.45 -7.95
N MET A 110 -4.80 9.90 -8.47
CA MET A 110 -4.86 8.76 -9.38
C MET A 110 -5.45 7.52 -8.71
N SER A 111 -5.13 7.32 -7.44
CA SER A 111 -5.71 6.21 -6.69
C SER A 111 -7.23 6.34 -6.60
N VAL A 112 -7.72 7.52 -6.25
CA VAL A 112 -9.15 7.78 -6.15
C VAL A 112 -9.84 7.61 -7.51
N GLU A 113 -9.25 8.17 -8.56
CA GLU A 113 -9.81 8.09 -9.91
C GLU A 113 -9.90 6.65 -10.43
N ASN A 114 -9.00 5.79 -10.00
CA ASN A 114 -8.96 4.40 -10.45
C ASN A 114 -9.56 3.42 -9.43
N GLY A 115 -10.19 3.94 -8.38
CA GLY A 115 -10.85 3.11 -7.39
C GLY A 115 -9.91 2.30 -6.50
N VAL A 116 -8.66 2.74 -6.36
CA VAL A 116 -7.66 2.08 -5.52
C VAL A 116 -7.62 2.77 -4.16
N PRO A 117 -7.83 2.04 -3.06
CA PRO A 117 -7.73 2.64 -1.73
C PRO A 117 -6.35 3.24 -1.49
N CYS A 118 -6.32 4.52 -1.10
CA CYS A 118 -5.10 5.23 -0.78
C CYS A 118 -5.04 5.46 0.73
N LEU A 119 -4.09 4.82 1.39
CA LEU A 119 -3.97 4.84 2.84
C LEU A 119 -2.87 5.84 3.22
N THR A 120 -3.26 6.86 3.97
CA THR A 120 -2.36 7.97 4.29
C THR A 120 -1.82 7.92 5.71
N SER A 121 -2.19 6.89 6.47
CA SER A 121 -1.78 6.71 7.85
C SER A 121 -1.38 5.27 8.10
N MET A 122 -0.31 5.06 8.86
CA MET A 122 0.13 3.71 9.23
C MET A 122 -0.93 3.00 10.05
N ASP A 123 -1.68 3.72 10.87
CA ASP A 123 -2.76 3.13 11.67
C ASP A 123 -3.84 2.51 10.77
N THR A 124 -4.19 3.20 9.69
CA THR A 124 -5.17 2.69 8.73
C THR A 124 -4.63 1.46 8.01
N VAL A 125 -3.35 1.46 7.64
CA VAL A 125 -2.69 0.31 7.02
C VAL A 125 -2.77 -0.89 7.93
N GLU A 126 -2.43 -0.72 9.21
CA GLU A 126 -2.48 -1.81 10.19
C GLU A 126 -3.89 -2.33 10.37
N ALA A 127 -4.88 -1.44 10.45
CA ALA A 127 -6.27 -1.83 10.62
C ALA A 127 -6.76 -2.69 9.43
N ILE A 128 -6.44 -2.27 8.21
CA ILE A 128 -6.80 -3.02 7.01
C ILE A 128 -6.08 -4.37 6.97
N LEU A 129 -4.80 -4.39 7.32
CA LEU A 129 -4.03 -5.62 7.38
C LEU A 129 -4.65 -6.63 8.33
N LYS A 130 -5.07 -6.19 9.51
CA LYS A 130 -5.74 -7.06 10.49
C LYS A 130 -7.02 -7.64 9.94
N VAL A 131 -7.81 -6.85 9.22
CA VAL A 131 -9.03 -7.34 8.58
C VAL A 131 -8.69 -8.42 7.56
N ILE A 132 -7.70 -8.18 6.71
CA ILE A 132 -7.29 -9.13 5.67
C ILE A 132 -6.75 -10.42 6.30
N GLU A 133 -5.92 -10.31 7.33
CA GLU A 133 -5.39 -11.47 8.05
C GLU A 133 -6.52 -12.31 8.66
N SER A 134 -7.51 -11.66 9.23
CA SER A 134 -8.66 -12.35 9.80
C SER A 134 -9.46 -13.11 8.75
N MET A 135 -9.66 -12.48 7.58
CA MET A 135 -10.39 -13.13 6.48
C MET A 135 -9.61 -14.31 5.91
N THR A 136 -8.30 -14.14 5.72
CA THR A 136 -7.42 -15.19 5.20
C THR A 136 -7.39 -16.38 6.15
N PHE A 137 -7.27 -16.11 7.44
CA PHE A 137 -7.29 -17.18 8.46
C PHE A 137 -8.59 -17.97 8.43
N LYS A 138 -9.72 -17.31 8.30
CA LYS A 138 -11.03 -17.98 8.22
C LYS A 138 -11.13 -18.88 6.99
N MET A 139 -10.60 -18.42 5.86
CA MET A 139 -10.62 -19.22 4.64
C MET A 139 -9.79 -20.49 4.77
N GLU A 140 -8.67 -20.43 5.48
CA GLU A 140 -7.81 -21.58 5.72
C GLU A 140 -8.44 -22.60 6.65
N THR A 141 -9.28 -22.17 7.57
CA THR A 141 -9.91 -23.08 8.53
C THR A 141 -11.22 -23.67 8.03
N MET A 142 -11.71 -23.20 6.92
CA MET A 142 -12.90 -23.76 6.29
C MET A 142 -12.56 -24.88 5.33
#